data_265aa7550df9d49eb6fa8d46ec283c92
#
_entry.id   265aa7550df9d49eb6fa8d46ec283c92
#
_cell.length_a   1.000
_cell.length_b   1.000
_cell.length_c   1.000
_cell.angle_alpha   90.00
_cell.angle_beta   90.00
_cell.angle_gamma   90.00
#
_symmetry.space_group_name_H-M   'P 1'
#
loop_
_entity.id
_entity.type
_entity.pdbx_description
1 polymer ?
#
loop_
_entity_poly.entity_id
_entity_poly.type
_entity_poly.pdbx_seq_one_letter_code
_entity_poly.pdbx_strand_id
1 'polypeptide(L)'
;MYVIGKLEERLVEYTVINNIAILAFDDGKANAVGPQFLDDIDAGLDRAQAEQVGAVILRGREGIFSGGFDLEEFKKGVELGMTMVGRGFDLLVRLYSFPLPLVAACTGHGVAMGAFIIMTCDSRIASRGNFKISLPETAIGMELTPLLVALTTARISRQHMTRVALQSEVYNPEQAVEAGFIDEAVEADLLDARAMEVALKLANLPQAQYAANKLLIRANTLQAMNDNLAEMAKR
;
A
#
# COMPACT_ATOMS: atom_id res chain seq x y z
N MET A 1 -29.12 29.88 -11.25
CA MET A 1 -28.95 28.50 -11.75
C MET A 1 -27.74 27.92 -11.01
N TYR A 2 -28.01 27.25 -9.89
CA TYR A 2 -26.94 26.61 -9.11
C TYR A 2 -26.46 25.40 -9.88
N VAL A 3 -25.20 25.43 -10.32
CA VAL A 3 -24.50 24.23 -10.82
C VAL A 3 -24.26 23.34 -9.60
N ILE A 4 -25.08 22.31 -9.46
CA ILE A 4 -24.80 21.22 -8.52
C ILE A 4 -23.57 20.53 -9.09
N GLY A 5 -22.38 20.86 -8.54
CA GLY A 5 -21.18 20.11 -8.83
C GLY A 5 -21.46 18.63 -8.51
N LYS A 6 -21.24 17.74 -9.50
CA LYS A 6 -21.17 16.31 -9.22
C LYS A 6 -20.24 16.15 -8.01
N LEU A 7 -20.77 15.62 -6.92
CA LEU A 7 -19.92 15.06 -5.87
C LEU A 7 -19.08 14.00 -6.58
N GLU A 8 -17.79 14.25 -6.73
CA GLU A 8 -16.85 13.22 -7.21
C GLU A 8 -16.98 12.04 -6.27
N GLU A 9 -17.36 10.91 -6.82
CA GLU A 9 -17.53 9.68 -6.07
C GLU A 9 -16.14 9.28 -5.56
N ARG A 10 -15.95 9.29 -4.25
CA ARG A 10 -14.65 8.95 -3.65
C ARG A 10 -14.36 7.49 -3.91
N LEU A 11 -13.11 7.19 -4.28
CA LEU A 11 -12.64 5.82 -4.49
C LEU A 11 -12.19 5.17 -3.18
N VAL A 12 -11.99 5.97 -2.12
CA VAL A 12 -11.60 5.52 -0.80
C VAL A 12 -12.60 6.02 0.23
N GLU A 13 -13.32 5.10 0.85
CA GLU A 13 -14.20 5.37 1.97
C GLU A 13 -13.39 5.40 3.27
N TYR A 14 -13.64 6.43 4.10
CA TYR A 14 -13.03 6.57 5.41
C TYR A 14 -14.07 6.36 6.51
N THR A 15 -13.88 5.35 7.33
CA THR A 15 -14.71 5.09 8.52
C THR A 15 -13.84 4.90 9.77
N VAL A 16 -14.40 5.16 10.95
CA VAL A 16 -13.71 4.91 12.24
C VAL A 16 -14.56 3.99 13.10
N ILE A 17 -13.95 2.89 13.54
CA ILE A 17 -14.57 1.90 14.43
C ILE A 17 -13.58 1.62 15.57
N ASN A 18 -14.05 1.78 16.82
CA ASN A 18 -13.23 1.52 18.01
C ASN A 18 -11.85 2.23 18.00
N ASN A 19 -11.82 3.49 17.58
CA ASN A 19 -10.60 4.27 17.44
C ASN A 19 -9.61 3.76 16.38
N ILE A 20 -10.07 2.95 15.41
CA ILE A 20 -9.31 2.47 14.26
C ILE A 20 -9.93 3.09 13.00
N ALA A 21 -9.12 3.79 12.20
CA ALA A 21 -9.54 4.26 10.89
C ALA A 21 -9.45 3.12 9.87
N ILE A 22 -10.45 2.99 9.03
CA ILE A 22 -10.48 2.05 7.90
C ILE A 22 -10.57 2.89 6.64
N LEU A 23 -9.58 2.75 5.77
CA LEU A 23 -9.56 3.29 4.42
C LEU A 23 -9.89 2.13 3.47
N ALA A 24 -11.12 2.06 3.03
CA ALA A 24 -11.61 1.01 2.14
C ALA A 24 -11.66 1.51 0.70
N PHE A 25 -10.93 0.85 -0.20
CA PHE A 25 -10.88 1.23 -1.62
C PHE A 25 -11.80 0.38 -2.47
N ASP A 26 -12.61 1.03 -3.28
CA ASP A 26 -13.45 0.39 -4.27
C ASP A 26 -13.68 1.33 -5.47
N ASP A 27 -13.02 1.03 -6.58
CA ASP A 27 -13.22 1.72 -7.87
C ASP A 27 -14.17 0.93 -8.79
N GLY A 28 -14.77 -0.14 -8.27
CA GLY A 28 -15.63 -1.07 -9.03
C GLY A 28 -14.86 -1.96 -10.02
N LYS A 29 -13.52 -1.84 -10.09
CA LYS A 29 -12.65 -2.55 -11.06
C LYS A 29 -11.42 -3.13 -10.36
N ALA A 30 -10.25 -2.55 -10.61
CA ALA A 30 -8.96 -3.08 -10.19
C ALA A 30 -8.34 -2.34 -8.99
N ASN A 31 -9.04 -1.38 -8.39
CA ASN A 31 -8.47 -0.45 -7.39
C ASN A 31 -7.16 0.14 -7.90
N ALA A 32 -7.24 0.72 -9.11
CA ALA A 32 -6.10 1.27 -9.79
C ALA A 32 -5.59 2.54 -9.08
N VAL A 33 -4.28 2.62 -8.89
CA VAL A 33 -3.62 3.76 -8.24
C VAL A 33 -3.48 4.89 -9.27
N GLY A 34 -4.52 5.70 -9.36
CA GLY A 34 -4.61 6.91 -10.18
C GLY A 34 -4.61 8.18 -9.32
N PRO A 35 -4.69 9.38 -9.94
CA PRO A 35 -4.67 10.65 -9.22
C PRO A 35 -5.72 10.75 -8.12
N GLN A 36 -6.98 10.36 -8.39
CA GLN A 36 -8.07 10.39 -7.42
C GLN A 36 -7.83 9.44 -6.24
N PHE A 37 -7.35 8.22 -6.53
CA PHE A 37 -6.98 7.27 -5.46
C PHE A 37 -5.90 7.86 -4.54
N LEU A 38 -4.88 8.52 -5.12
CA LEU A 38 -3.80 9.16 -4.37
C LEU A 38 -4.33 10.29 -3.50
N ASP A 39 -5.21 11.15 -4.04
CA ASP A 39 -5.84 12.25 -3.29
C ASP A 39 -6.69 11.72 -2.12
N ASP A 40 -7.49 10.69 -2.37
CA ASP A 40 -8.39 10.11 -1.35
C ASP A 40 -7.61 9.42 -0.22
N ILE A 41 -6.56 8.66 -0.55
CA ILE A 41 -5.68 8.03 0.46
C ILE A 41 -4.97 9.09 1.30
N ASP A 42 -4.40 10.11 0.66
CA ASP A 42 -3.71 11.19 1.36
C ASP A 42 -4.66 11.93 2.31
N ALA A 43 -5.85 12.28 1.85
CA ALA A 43 -6.87 12.90 2.68
C ALA A 43 -7.30 11.99 3.85
N GLY A 44 -7.44 10.69 3.62
CA GLY A 44 -7.76 9.70 4.66
C GLY A 44 -6.67 9.60 5.73
N LEU A 45 -5.40 9.59 5.33
CA LEU A 45 -4.26 9.57 6.24
C LEU A 45 -4.15 10.87 7.05
N ASP A 46 -4.36 12.04 6.42
CA ASP A 46 -4.39 13.33 7.13
C ASP A 46 -5.49 13.36 8.18
N ARG A 47 -6.68 12.88 7.81
CA ARG A 47 -7.83 12.78 8.70
C ARG A 47 -7.55 11.86 9.88
N ALA A 48 -6.96 10.68 9.65
CA ALA A 48 -6.59 9.73 10.70
C ALA A 48 -5.62 10.35 11.72
N GLN A 49 -4.64 11.13 11.26
CA GLN A 49 -3.74 11.87 12.14
C GLN A 49 -4.45 12.99 12.92
N ALA A 50 -5.30 13.79 12.25
CA ALA A 50 -6.04 14.89 12.87
C ALA A 50 -7.02 14.39 13.93
N GLU A 51 -7.68 13.25 13.69
CA GLU A 51 -8.60 12.59 14.63
C GLU A 51 -7.86 11.78 15.71
N GLN A 52 -6.53 11.66 15.63
CA GLN A 52 -5.68 10.94 16.58
C GLN A 52 -6.14 9.50 16.81
N VAL A 53 -6.52 8.80 15.73
CA VAL A 53 -6.91 7.37 15.82
C VAL A 53 -5.71 6.51 16.25
N GLY A 54 -5.99 5.34 16.81
CA GLY A 54 -4.94 4.46 17.34
C GLY A 54 -4.18 3.67 16.27
N ALA A 55 -4.82 3.37 15.13
CA ALA A 55 -4.21 2.68 13.98
C ALA A 55 -5.06 2.90 12.73
N VAL A 56 -4.50 2.53 11.56
CA VAL A 56 -5.20 2.61 10.27
C VAL A 56 -5.16 1.24 9.58
N ILE A 57 -6.30 0.83 9.04
CA ILE A 57 -6.44 -0.36 8.18
C ILE A 57 -6.60 0.12 6.74
N LEU A 58 -5.74 -0.35 5.83
CA LEU A 58 -5.90 -0.22 4.39
C LEU A 58 -6.58 -1.48 3.86
N ARG A 59 -7.74 -1.36 3.25
CA ARG A 59 -8.58 -2.48 2.83
C ARG A 59 -9.00 -2.33 1.37
N GLY A 60 -8.77 -3.34 0.55
CA GLY A 60 -9.35 -3.41 -0.79
C GLY A 60 -10.81 -3.89 -0.77
N ARG A 61 -11.46 -3.89 -1.93
CA ARG A 61 -12.74 -4.57 -2.12
C ARG A 61 -12.55 -6.09 -2.25
N GLU A 62 -13.64 -6.84 -2.19
CA GLU A 62 -13.59 -8.30 -2.34
C GLU A 62 -12.87 -8.71 -3.64
N GLY A 63 -11.94 -9.64 -3.52
CA GLY A 63 -11.17 -10.22 -4.65
C GLY A 63 -10.00 -9.37 -5.14
N ILE A 64 -9.87 -8.11 -4.75
CA ILE A 64 -8.76 -7.26 -5.17
C ILE A 64 -8.38 -6.22 -4.13
N PHE A 65 -7.10 -6.20 -3.77
CA PHE A 65 -6.54 -5.11 -2.99
C PHE A 65 -6.19 -3.93 -3.92
N SER A 66 -5.29 -4.14 -4.87
CA SER A 66 -4.99 -3.18 -5.95
C SER A 66 -4.21 -3.86 -7.08
N GLY A 67 -4.55 -3.52 -8.31
CA GLY A 67 -3.87 -3.99 -9.53
C GLY A 67 -2.64 -3.18 -9.93
N GLY A 68 -2.28 -2.13 -9.19
CA GLY A 68 -1.18 -1.24 -9.50
C GLY A 68 -1.61 0.10 -10.09
N PHE A 69 -0.70 0.79 -10.77
CA PHE A 69 -0.99 2.09 -11.36
C PHE A 69 -2.08 2.07 -12.42
N ASP A 70 -2.84 3.17 -12.49
CA ASP A 70 -3.86 3.36 -13.54
C ASP A 70 -3.19 3.53 -14.91
N LEU A 71 -3.34 2.51 -15.75
CA LEU A 71 -2.78 2.51 -17.10
C LEU A 71 -3.45 3.51 -18.04
N GLU A 72 -4.69 3.96 -17.74
CA GLU A 72 -5.37 4.98 -18.54
C GLU A 72 -4.71 6.34 -18.40
N GLU A 73 -4.07 6.64 -17.24
CA GLU A 73 -3.32 7.89 -17.06
C GLU A 73 -2.12 7.97 -18.01
N PHE A 74 -1.42 6.85 -18.26
CA PHE A 74 -0.31 6.82 -19.22
C PHE A 74 -0.78 7.07 -20.67
N LYS A 75 -2.02 6.69 -21.01
CA LYS A 75 -2.59 6.95 -22.35
C LYS A 75 -2.92 8.43 -22.56
N LYS A 76 -3.13 9.20 -21.50
CA LYS A 76 -3.36 10.66 -21.56
C LYS A 76 -2.09 11.44 -21.89
N GLY A 77 -0.91 10.86 -21.66
CA GLY A 77 0.39 11.45 -21.95
C GLY A 77 1.47 11.00 -20.97
N VAL A 78 2.71 10.96 -21.46
CA VAL A 78 3.86 10.50 -20.67
C VAL A 78 4.06 11.37 -19.42
N GLU A 79 3.90 12.69 -19.53
CA GLU A 79 4.07 13.63 -18.42
C GLU A 79 3.06 13.37 -17.28
N LEU A 80 1.78 13.14 -17.61
CA LEU A 80 0.74 12.81 -16.63
C LEU A 80 1.01 11.47 -15.96
N GLY A 81 1.41 10.46 -16.74
CA GLY A 81 1.79 9.16 -16.20
C GLY A 81 3.00 9.27 -15.25
N MET A 82 4.03 10.03 -15.60
CA MET A 82 5.20 10.23 -14.75
C MET A 82 4.89 11.04 -13.49
N THR A 83 4.01 12.03 -13.56
CA THR A 83 3.50 12.76 -12.40
C THR A 83 2.76 11.83 -11.43
N MET A 84 1.89 10.96 -11.94
CA MET A 84 1.21 9.95 -11.14
C MET A 84 2.19 8.99 -10.48
N VAL A 85 3.21 8.51 -11.20
CA VAL A 85 4.26 7.64 -10.65
C VAL A 85 5.03 8.34 -9.52
N GLY A 86 5.42 9.60 -9.72
CA GLY A 86 6.09 10.40 -8.68
C GLY A 86 5.24 10.49 -7.41
N ARG A 87 3.97 10.88 -7.53
CA ARG A 87 3.02 10.92 -6.41
C ARG A 87 2.82 9.55 -5.75
N GLY A 88 2.77 8.49 -6.53
CA GLY A 88 2.68 7.13 -6.00
C GLY A 88 3.91 6.76 -5.15
N PHE A 89 5.09 7.19 -5.57
CA PHE A 89 6.32 6.97 -4.80
C PHE A 89 6.36 7.82 -3.52
N ASP A 90 5.89 9.07 -3.57
CA ASP A 90 5.69 9.90 -2.37
C ASP A 90 4.74 9.21 -1.39
N LEU A 91 3.64 8.62 -1.88
CA LEU A 91 2.73 7.83 -1.05
C LEU A 91 3.43 6.63 -0.39
N LEU A 92 4.27 5.89 -1.11
CA LEU A 92 5.02 4.77 -0.51
C LEU A 92 5.94 5.23 0.63
N VAL A 93 6.64 6.35 0.46
CA VAL A 93 7.48 6.94 1.53
C VAL A 93 6.62 7.37 2.71
N ARG A 94 5.51 8.05 2.44
CA ARG A 94 4.55 8.50 3.45
C ARG A 94 4.01 7.33 4.26
N LEU A 95 3.52 6.27 3.61
CA LEU A 95 3.00 5.07 4.27
C LEU A 95 4.09 4.37 5.08
N TYR A 96 5.29 4.21 4.51
CA TYR A 96 6.38 3.50 5.17
C TYR A 96 6.90 4.24 6.40
N SER A 97 6.78 5.57 6.45
CA SER A 97 7.15 6.42 7.59
C SER A 97 5.96 6.85 8.46
N PHE A 98 4.74 6.42 8.13
CA PHE A 98 3.53 6.91 8.80
C PHE A 98 3.58 6.67 10.32
N PRO A 99 3.29 7.70 11.15
CA PRO A 99 3.53 7.61 12.59
C PRO A 99 2.60 6.62 13.32
N LEU A 100 1.39 6.41 12.79
CA LEU A 100 0.45 5.44 13.35
C LEU A 100 0.71 4.04 12.81
N PRO A 101 0.34 2.98 13.53
CA PRO A 101 0.33 1.62 12.99
C PRO A 101 -0.55 1.51 11.75
N LEU A 102 0.01 0.89 10.69
CA LEU A 102 -0.71 0.58 9.45
C LEU A 102 -0.90 -0.94 9.32
N VAL A 103 -2.13 -1.37 9.06
CA VAL A 103 -2.47 -2.76 8.79
C VAL A 103 -3.01 -2.88 7.37
N ALA A 104 -2.41 -3.73 6.54
CA ALA A 104 -2.99 -4.08 5.25
C ALA A 104 -3.94 -5.27 5.44
N ALA A 105 -5.21 -5.09 5.07
CA ALA A 105 -6.19 -6.14 4.87
C ALA A 105 -6.29 -6.44 3.36
N CYS A 106 -5.43 -7.34 2.89
CA CYS A 106 -5.32 -7.71 1.49
C CYS A 106 -6.45 -8.68 1.12
N THR A 107 -7.52 -8.14 0.58
CA THR A 107 -8.77 -8.83 0.25
C THR A 107 -8.69 -9.69 -1.01
N GLY A 108 -7.57 -9.65 -1.74
CA GLY A 108 -7.42 -10.36 -3.00
C GLY A 108 -6.12 -10.02 -3.72
N HIS A 109 -6.18 -9.82 -5.04
CA HIS A 109 -5.00 -9.49 -5.84
C HIS A 109 -4.28 -8.23 -5.35
N GLY A 110 -2.96 -8.33 -5.13
CA GLY A 110 -2.06 -7.23 -4.81
C GLY A 110 -0.86 -7.24 -5.75
N VAL A 111 -0.89 -6.42 -6.81
CA VAL A 111 0.08 -6.51 -7.91
C VAL A 111 0.74 -5.16 -8.14
N ALA A 112 2.02 -5.15 -8.52
CA ALA A 112 2.79 -3.94 -8.84
C ALA A 112 2.69 -2.91 -7.69
N MET A 113 2.24 -1.68 -7.97
CA MET A 113 2.06 -0.64 -6.96
C MET A 113 1.16 -1.10 -5.80
N GLY A 114 0.17 -1.97 -6.04
CA GLY A 114 -0.66 -2.57 -4.98
C GLY A 114 0.14 -3.45 -4.02
N ALA A 115 1.08 -4.25 -4.53
CA ALA A 115 1.99 -5.04 -3.70
C ALA A 115 2.97 -4.14 -2.91
N PHE A 116 3.45 -3.05 -3.52
CA PHE A 116 4.29 -2.08 -2.80
C PHE A 116 3.54 -1.39 -1.67
N ILE A 117 2.26 -1.01 -1.86
CA ILE A 117 1.42 -0.45 -0.78
C ILE A 117 1.30 -1.46 0.36
N ILE A 118 1.01 -2.74 0.08
CA ILE A 118 0.97 -3.80 1.09
C ILE A 118 2.29 -3.84 1.87
N MET A 119 3.43 -3.85 1.17
CA MET A 119 4.75 -3.93 1.79
C MET A 119 5.12 -2.72 2.66
N THR A 120 4.48 -1.55 2.49
CA THR A 120 4.71 -0.40 3.37
C THR A 120 4.10 -0.59 4.75
N CYS A 121 3.05 -1.39 4.90
CA CYS A 121 2.31 -1.57 6.14
C CYS A 121 3.14 -2.29 7.23
N ASP A 122 2.77 -2.06 8.49
CA ASP A 122 3.43 -2.64 9.65
C ASP A 122 3.01 -4.09 9.88
N SER A 123 1.75 -4.39 9.62
CA SER A 123 1.19 -5.74 9.62
C SER A 123 0.39 -5.96 8.35
N ARG A 124 0.53 -7.14 7.74
CA ARG A 124 0.03 -7.44 6.41
C ARG A 124 -0.69 -8.78 6.42
N ILE A 125 -2.02 -8.73 6.36
CA ILE A 125 -2.88 -9.91 6.42
C ILE A 125 -3.59 -10.05 5.09
N ALA A 126 -3.58 -11.24 4.50
CA ALA A 126 -4.28 -11.51 3.26
C ALA A 126 -5.37 -12.56 3.43
N SER A 127 -6.44 -12.46 2.66
CA SER A 127 -7.38 -13.56 2.52
C SER A 127 -6.77 -14.69 1.69
N ARG A 128 -7.03 -15.93 2.09
CA ARG A 128 -6.74 -17.12 1.29
C ARG A 128 -7.60 -17.11 0.02
N GLY A 129 -7.12 -17.76 -1.01
CA GLY A 129 -7.83 -17.88 -2.27
C GLY A 129 -6.92 -17.90 -3.48
N ASN A 130 -7.50 -17.94 -4.66
CA ASN A 130 -6.74 -17.93 -5.92
C ASN A 130 -6.38 -16.49 -6.32
N PHE A 131 -5.62 -15.82 -5.45
CA PHE A 131 -5.18 -14.45 -5.66
C PHE A 131 -3.71 -14.40 -6.08
N LYS A 132 -3.32 -13.29 -6.70
CA LYS A 132 -1.97 -13.05 -7.20
C LYS A 132 -1.34 -11.92 -6.39
N ILE A 133 -0.17 -12.18 -5.84
CA ILE A 133 0.70 -11.18 -5.21
C ILE A 133 2.03 -11.24 -5.94
N SER A 134 2.46 -10.12 -6.55
CA SER A 134 3.67 -10.11 -7.38
C SER A 134 4.18 -8.72 -7.68
N LEU A 135 5.46 -8.66 -8.07
CA LEU A 135 6.12 -7.50 -8.67
C LEU A 135 6.39 -7.84 -10.15
N PRO A 136 5.51 -7.43 -11.09
CA PRO A 136 5.61 -7.82 -12.50
C PRO A 136 6.56 -6.94 -13.31
N GLU A 137 7.24 -5.97 -12.71
CA GLU A 137 7.99 -4.89 -13.38
C GLU A 137 8.94 -5.44 -14.44
N THR A 138 9.76 -6.42 -14.11
CA THR A 138 10.68 -7.05 -15.08
C THR A 138 9.94 -7.72 -16.23
N ALA A 139 8.83 -8.43 -15.94
CA ALA A 139 8.05 -9.12 -16.97
C ALA A 139 7.35 -8.17 -17.96
N ILE A 140 7.03 -6.95 -17.51
CA ILE A 140 6.42 -5.92 -18.36
C ILE A 140 7.45 -4.92 -18.94
N GLY A 141 8.76 -5.20 -18.79
CA GLY A 141 9.83 -4.39 -19.33
C GLY A 141 10.11 -3.09 -18.57
N MET A 142 9.72 -3.03 -17.30
CA MET A 142 10.00 -1.89 -16.41
C MET A 142 11.18 -2.18 -15.49
N GLU A 143 12.00 -1.17 -15.24
CA GLU A 143 13.07 -1.25 -14.23
C GLU A 143 12.53 -0.92 -12.85
N LEU A 144 13.00 -1.67 -11.85
CA LEU A 144 12.80 -1.32 -10.44
C LEU A 144 13.70 -0.13 -10.09
N THR A 145 13.10 0.97 -9.66
CA THR A 145 13.86 2.13 -9.18
C THR A 145 14.56 1.83 -7.86
N PRO A 146 15.61 2.58 -7.47
CA PRO A 146 16.26 2.41 -6.17
C PRO A 146 15.28 2.44 -4.99
N LEU A 147 14.22 3.26 -5.06
CA LEU A 147 13.13 3.31 -4.07
C LEU A 147 12.43 1.95 -3.93
N LEU A 148 11.99 1.38 -5.06
CA LEU A 148 11.28 0.10 -5.08
C LEU A 148 12.19 -1.05 -4.64
N VAL A 149 13.47 -1.01 -5.05
CA VAL A 149 14.49 -1.99 -4.61
C VAL A 149 14.71 -1.92 -3.10
N ALA A 150 14.82 -0.71 -2.53
CA ALA A 150 15.02 -0.53 -1.10
C ALA A 150 13.85 -1.12 -0.28
N LEU A 151 12.61 -0.83 -0.68
CA LEU A 151 11.41 -1.37 -0.03
C LEU A 151 11.32 -2.90 -0.20
N THR A 152 11.57 -3.42 -1.40
CA THR A 152 11.58 -4.87 -1.67
C THR A 152 12.62 -5.58 -0.80
N THR A 153 13.83 -5.06 -0.74
CA THR A 153 14.93 -5.64 0.05
C THR A 153 14.61 -5.62 1.55
N ALA A 154 13.87 -4.62 2.04
CA ALA A 154 13.47 -4.52 3.44
C ALA A 154 12.37 -5.52 3.84
N ARG A 155 11.65 -6.10 2.88
CA ARG A 155 10.47 -6.93 3.15
C ARG A 155 10.61 -8.37 2.65
N ILE A 156 11.14 -8.56 1.45
CA ILE A 156 11.23 -9.87 0.82
C ILE A 156 12.41 -10.66 1.40
N SER A 157 12.16 -11.90 1.72
CA SER A 157 13.19 -12.81 2.22
C SER A 157 14.29 -13.03 1.16
N ARG A 158 15.53 -13.17 1.60
CA ARG A 158 16.68 -13.35 0.70
C ARG A 158 16.53 -14.54 -0.25
N GLN A 159 15.84 -15.61 0.18
CA GLN A 159 15.60 -16.80 -0.63
C GLN A 159 14.69 -16.55 -1.83
N HIS A 160 13.76 -15.59 -1.70
CA HIS A 160 12.77 -15.26 -2.71
C HIS A 160 13.15 -14.04 -3.56
N MET A 161 14.17 -13.27 -3.16
CA MET A 161 14.50 -11.98 -3.79
C MET A 161 14.65 -12.08 -5.32
N THR A 162 15.42 -13.05 -5.84
CA THR A 162 15.61 -13.21 -7.27
C THR A 162 14.31 -13.56 -7.99
N ARG A 163 13.51 -14.47 -7.43
CA ARG A 163 12.22 -14.88 -8.00
C ARG A 163 11.23 -13.72 -8.02
N VAL A 164 11.14 -12.96 -6.93
CA VAL A 164 10.25 -11.81 -6.81
C VAL A 164 10.69 -10.68 -7.74
N ALA A 165 11.91 -10.20 -7.60
CA ALA A 165 12.34 -8.95 -8.22
C ALA A 165 12.80 -9.10 -9.68
N LEU A 166 13.41 -10.23 -10.04
CA LEU A 166 13.97 -10.43 -11.39
C LEU A 166 13.13 -11.37 -12.26
N GLN A 167 12.49 -12.38 -11.65
CA GLN A 167 11.73 -13.37 -12.41
C GLN A 167 10.23 -13.06 -12.44
N SER A 168 9.79 -12.01 -11.72
CA SER A 168 8.37 -11.61 -11.61
C SER A 168 7.44 -12.77 -11.24
N GLU A 169 7.92 -13.68 -10.38
CA GLU A 169 7.15 -14.83 -9.96
C GLU A 169 5.87 -14.39 -9.25
N VAL A 170 4.78 -15.06 -9.58
CA VAL A 170 3.46 -14.80 -9.00
C VAL A 170 3.25 -15.76 -7.83
N TYR A 171 2.89 -15.21 -6.69
CA TYR A 171 2.64 -15.92 -5.44
C TYR A 171 1.15 -15.95 -5.13
N ASN A 172 0.66 -17.10 -4.63
CA ASN A 172 -0.61 -17.14 -3.92
C ASN A 172 -0.43 -16.60 -2.48
N PRO A 173 -1.50 -16.35 -1.70
CA PRO A 173 -1.37 -15.78 -0.35
C PRO A 173 -0.46 -16.57 0.60
N GLU A 174 -0.53 -17.90 0.58
CA GLU A 174 0.31 -18.77 1.44
C GLU A 174 1.79 -18.66 1.07
N GLN A 175 2.09 -18.73 -0.20
CA GLN A 175 3.47 -18.57 -0.71
C GLN A 175 3.99 -17.14 -0.46
N ALA A 176 3.10 -16.14 -0.51
CA ALA A 176 3.44 -14.75 -0.25
C ALA A 176 3.84 -14.50 1.22
N VAL A 177 3.34 -15.32 2.16
CA VAL A 177 3.85 -15.34 3.56
C VAL A 177 5.31 -15.78 3.59
N GLU A 178 5.65 -16.88 2.93
CA GLU A 178 7.02 -17.41 2.89
C GLU A 178 7.99 -16.41 2.21
N ALA A 179 7.51 -15.75 1.16
CA ALA A 179 8.29 -14.76 0.44
C ALA A 179 8.50 -13.46 1.21
N GLY A 180 7.59 -13.10 2.13
CA GLY A 180 7.65 -11.88 2.94
C GLY A 180 6.82 -10.71 2.40
N PHE A 181 5.93 -10.94 1.42
CA PHE A 181 4.97 -9.92 0.99
C PHE A 181 3.95 -9.62 2.07
N ILE A 182 3.45 -10.65 2.74
CA ILE A 182 2.46 -10.59 3.80
C ILE A 182 2.95 -11.37 5.02
N ASP A 183 2.32 -11.16 6.17
CA ASP A 183 2.72 -11.78 7.44
C ASP A 183 1.84 -12.99 7.77
N GLU A 184 0.56 -12.96 7.36
CA GLU A 184 -0.43 -13.97 7.69
C GLU A 184 -1.47 -14.13 6.57
N ALA A 185 -1.87 -15.37 6.26
CA ALA A 185 -2.99 -15.68 5.37
C ALA A 185 -4.12 -16.35 6.15
N VAL A 186 -5.33 -15.78 6.07
CA VAL A 186 -6.52 -16.24 6.81
C VAL A 186 -7.67 -16.54 5.84
N GLU A 187 -8.70 -17.25 6.31
CA GLU A 187 -9.91 -17.43 5.51
C GLU A 187 -10.56 -16.08 5.21
N ALA A 188 -11.18 -15.94 4.04
CA ALA A 188 -11.68 -14.65 3.55
C ALA A 188 -12.71 -13.99 4.47
N ASP A 189 -13.57 -14.79 5.10
CA ASP A 189 -14.58 -14.33 6.06
C ASP A 189 -13.99 -13.90 7.41
N LEU A 190 -12.74 -14.25 7.70
CA LEU A 190 -12.03 -13.89 8.92
C LEU A 190 -11.12 -12.67 8.76
N LEU A 191 -10.86 -12.21 7.52
CA LEU A 191 -9.87 -11.17 7.25
C LEU A 191 -10.16 -9.86 8.00
N ASP A 192 -11.37 -9.35 7.90
CA ASP A 192 -11.74 -8.07 8.51
C ASP A 192 -11.66 -8.13 10.04
N ALA A 193 -12.13 -9.23 10.64
CA ALA A 193 -12.04 -9.46 12.08
C ALA A 193 -10.59 -9.56 12.55
N ARG A 194 -9.74 -10.26 11.79
CA ARG A 194 -8.33 -10.41 12.12
C ARG A 194 -7.54 -9.11 11.95
N ALA A 195 -7.80 -8.35 10.90
CA ALA A 195 -7.19 -7.03 10.70
C ALA A 195 -7.57 -6.07 11.83
N MET A 196 -8.83 -6.06 12.25
CA MET A 196 -9.29 -5.26 13.38
C MET A 196 -8.63 -5.68 14.70
N GLU A 197 -8.54 -6.98 14.98
CA GLU A 197 -7.86 -7.50 16.18
C GLU A 197 -6.39 -7.02 16.25
N VAL A 198 -5.66 -7.13 15.12
CA VAL A 198 -4.27 -6.67 15.04
C VAL A 198 -4.17 -5.16 15.20
N ALA A 199 -5.04 -4.40 14.54
CA ALA A 199 -5.06 -2.94 14.64
C ALA A 199 -5.32 -2.48 16.08
N LEU A 200 -6.30 -3.08 16.77
CA LEU A 200 -6.60 -2.78 18.19
C LEU A 200 -5.41 -3.10 19.11
N LYS A 201 -4.74 -4.22 18.88
CA LYS A 201 -3.53 -4.58 19.63
C LYS A 201 -2.42 -3.54 19.44
N LEU A 202 -2.18 -3.09 18.22
CA LEU A 202 -1.17 -2.08 17.91
C LEU A 202 -1.55 -0.70 18.43
N ALA A 203 -2.83 -0.33 18.37
CA ALA A 203 -3.36 0.93 18.90
C ALA A 203 -3.15 1.10 20.41
N ASN A 204 -3.07 0.00 21.15
CA ASN A 204 -2.82 0.01 22.59
C ASN A 204 -1.33 0.16 22.96
N LEU A 205 -0.42 0.16 22.00
CA LEU A 205 1.00 0.43 22.25
C LEU A 205 1.25 1.93 22.49
N PRO A 206 2.28 2.30 23.26
CA PRO A 206 2.69 3.69 23.39
C PRO A 206 3.05 4.31 22.03
N GLN A 207 2.18 5.15 21.49
CA GLN A 207 2.24 5.61 20.10
C GLN A 207 3.51 6.40 19.78
N ALA A 208 3.99 7.24 20.70
CA ALA A 208 5.21 8.01 20.50
C ALA A 208 6.45 7.10 20.35
N GLN A 209 6.55 6.05 21.17
CA GLN A 209 7.63 5.07 21.10
C GLN A 209 7.50 4.19 19.87
N TYR A 210 6.26 3.82 19.48
CA TYR A 210 6.00 3.07 18.26
C TYR A 210 6.50 3.84 17.03
N ALA A 211 6.12 5.10 16.89
CA ALA A 211 6.55 5.97 15.79
C ALA A 211 8.08 6.14 15.76
N ALA A 212 8.69 6.45 16.89
CA ALA A 212 10.14 6.64 16.99
C ALA A 212 10.91 5.37 16.61
N ASN A 213 10.52 4.22 17.15
CA ASN A 213 11.17 2.94 16.86
C ASN A 213 10.98 2.52 15.39
N LYS A 214 9.78 2.76 14.81
CA LYS A 214 9.51 2.53 13.39
C LYS A 214 10.51 3.28 12.51
N LEU A 215 10.70 4.58 12.76
CA LEU A 215 11.63 5.41 11.98
C LEU A 215 13.07 4.94 12.15
N LEU A 216 13.50 4.58 13.38
CA LEU A 216 14.85 4.05 13.62
C LEU A 216 15.11 2.74 12.87
N ILE A 217 14.18 1.80 12.94
CA ILE A 217 14.31 0.48 12.27
C ILE A 217 14.31 0.65 10.73
N ARG A 218 13.54 1.61 10.22
CA ARG A 218 13.37 1.86 8.78
C ARG A 218 14.34 2.89 8.21
N ALA A 219 15.22 3.47 9.01
CA ALA A 219 16.06 4.63 8.65
C ALA A 219 16.82 4.45 7.32
N ASN A 220 17.52 3.33 7.15
CA ASN A 220 18.32 3.08 5.94
C ASN A 220 17.46 2.94 4.70
N THR A 221 16.31 2.26 4.81
CA THR A 221 15.37 2.10 3.70
C THR A 221 14.75 3.44 3.34
N LEU A 222 14.30 4.21 4.33
CA LEU A 222 13.74 5.55 4.11
C LEU A 222 14.76 6.50 3.50
N GLN A 223 16.02 6.43 3.91
CA GLN A 223 17.08 7.24 3.31
C GLN A 223 17.22 6.93 1.80
N ALA A 224 17.32 5.65 1.43
CA ALA A 224 17.43 5.26 0.03
C ALA A 224 16.19 5.64 -0.79
N MET A 225 14.98 5.54 -0.20
CA MET A 225 13.73 5.96 -0.83
C MET A 225 13.71 7.47 -1.09
N ASN A 226 14.07 8.28 -0.09
CA ASN A 226 14.11 9.75 -0.20
C ASN A 226 15.19 10.24 -1.18
N ASP A 227 16.37 9.62 -1.18
CA ASP A 227 17.43 9.94 -2.12
C ASP A 227 16.97 9.74 -3.57
N ASN A 228 16.24 8.66 -3.84
CA ASN A 228 15.69 8.41 -5.18
C ASN A 228 14.60 9.43 -5.56
N LEU A 229 13.70 9.81 -4.64
CA LEU A 229 12.72 10.88 -4.89
C LEU A 229 13.41 12.20 -5.23
N ALA A 230 14.45 12.56 -4.47
CA ALA A 230 15.22 13.78 -4.73
C ALA A 230 15.95 13.77 -6.09
N GLU A 231 16.36 12.61 -6.57
CA GLU A 231 16.94 12.46 -7.93
C GLU A 231 15.87 12.57 -9.03
N MET A 232 14.70 11.97 -8.82
CA MET A 232 13.57 12.06 -9.76
C MET A 232 13.08 13.49 -9.93
N ALA A 233 13.03 14.27 -8.87
CA ALA A 233 12.60 15.67 -8.88
C ALA A 233 13.56 16.61 -9.67
N LYS A 234 14.76 16.16 -10.00
CA LYS A 234 15.75 16.94 -10.79
C LYS A 234 15.64 16.70 -12.30
N ARG A 235 14.87 15.72 -12.72
CA ARG A 235 14.71 15.33 -14.13
C ARG A 235 13.49 15.98 -14.76
#